data_8f9370d40d4680c25ff57eb2593a5a6f
#
_entry.id   8f9370d40d4680c25ff57eb2593a5a6f
#
_cell.length_a   1.000
_cell.length_b   1.000
_cell.length_c   1.000
_cell.angle_alpha   90.00
_cell.angle_beta   90.00
_cell.angle_gamma   90.00
#
_symmetry.space_group_name_H-M   'P 1'
#
loop_
_entity.id
_entity.type
_entity.pdbx_description
1 polymer ?
#
loop_
_entity_poly.entity_id
_entity_poly.type
_entity_poly.pdbx_seq_one_letter_code
_entity_poly.pdbx_strand_id
1 'polypeptide(L)'
;MSEKKTKRRDFLFTATTAVGAVGAAAVVWPMIDQMNPDASVKALASTEVDVSSLTPGNTLTVLWRGKPVFIRRRTQAEIDEARNVKMEDLIHPEKDEDRAKNPEWLVMLGVCTHLGCVPLNDKGDYNGWFCPCHGSHYDTSGRIRKGPAPWNMEVPKYEFVDANTIKIG
;
A
#
# COMPACT_ATOMS: atom_id res chain seq x y z
N MET A 1 -45.81 3.96 44.28
CA MET A 1 -44.86 3.12 43.51
C MET A 1 -44.84 1.76 44.18
N SER A 2 -45.34 0.72 43.49
CA SER A 2 -45.45 -0.65 44.05
C SER A 2 -44.06 -1.33 43.93
N GLU A 3 -43.45 -1.58 45.07
CA GLU A 3 -42.17 -2.31 45.17
C GLU A 3 -42.42 -3.78 44.79
N LYS A 4 -41.94 -4.13 43.58
CA LYS A 4 -42.05 -5.52 43.09
C LYS A 4 -41.07 -6.38 43.86
N LYS A 5 -41.55 -7.16 44.88
CA LYS A 5 -40.71 -8.10 45.61
C LYS A 5 -40.12 -9.14 44.64
N THR A 6 -38.80 -9.08 44.43
CA THR A 6 -38.04 -10.05 43.64
C THR A 6 -38.14 -11.44 44.28
N LYS A 7 -38.64 -12.40 43.50
CA LYS A 7 -38.75 -13.81 43.97
C LYS A 7 -37.37 -14.48 43.86
N ARG A 8 -37.09 -15.46 44.74
CA ARG A 8 -35.85 -16.26 44.70
C ARG A 8 -35.56 -16.82 43.30
N ARG A 9 -36.61 -17.23 42.59
CA ARG A 9 -36.51 -17.70 41.20
C ARG A 9 -35.96 -16.62 40.25
N ASP A 10 -36.44 -15.40 40.39
CA ASP A 10 -36.01 -14.28 39.51
C ASP A 10 -34.54 -13.95 39.78
N PHE A 11 -34.09 -13.99 41.02
CA PHE A 11 -32.69 -13.85 41.39
C PHE A 11 -31.81 -14.92 40.76
N LEU A 12 -32.19 -16.20 40.92
CA LEU A 12 -31.45 -17.33 40.34
C LEU A 12 -31.38 -17.22 38.81
N PHE A 13 -32.50 -16.89 38.18
CA PHE A 13 -32.54 -16.71 36.74
C PHE A 13 -31.59 -15.59 36.27
N THR A 14 -31.64 -14.42 36.91
CA THR A 14 -30.76 -13.29 36.59
C THR A 14 -29.29 -13.64 36.83
N ALA A 15 -28.98 -14.28 37.95
CA ALA A 15 -27.61 -14.67 38.28
C ALA A 15 -27.05 -15.68 37.27
N THR A 16 -27.83 -16.70 36.92
CA THR A 16 -27.41 -17.72 35.93
C THR A 16 -27.22 -17.10 34.55
N THR A 17 -28.12 -16.20 34.12
CA THR A 17 -28.00 -15.50 32.85
C THR A 17 -26.75 -14.61 32.83
N ALA A 18 -26.48 -13.88 33.92
CA ALA A 18 -25.28 -13.03 34.00
C ALA A 18 -23.98 -13.85 33.93
N VAL A 19 -23.90 -14.95 34.70
CA VAL A 19 -22.73 -15.85 34.66
C VAL A 19 -22.58 -16.49 33.28
N GLY A 20 -23.70 -16.93 32.67
CA GLY A 20 -23.70 -17.50 31.33
C GLY A 20 -23.22 -16.48 30.27
N ALA A 21 -23.64 -15.21 30.36
CA ALA A 21 -23.20 -14.16 29.46
C ALA A 21 -21.70 -13.86 29.61
N VAL A 22 -21.19 -13.80 30.85
CA VAL A 22 -19.75 -13.63 31.12
C VAL A 22 -18.95 -14.81 30.59
N GLY A 23 -19.43 -16.03 30.82
CA GLY A 23 -18.79 -17.24 30.31
C GLY A 23 -18.76 -17.30 28.78
N ALA A 24 -19.87 -16.94 28.13
CA ALA A 24 -19.92 -16.82 26.68
C ALA A 24 -18.94 -15.77 26.13
N ALA A 25 -18.87 -14.58 26.74
CA ALA A 25 -17.93 -13.53 26.37
C ALA A 25 -16.46 -13.98 26.55
N ALA A 26 -16.16 -14.70 27.64
CA ALA A 26 -14.82 -15.22 27.89
C ALA A 26 -14.37 -16.28 26.87
N VAL A 27 -15.29 -17.03 26.27
CA VAL A 27 -14.99 -18.01 25.22
C VAL A 27 -14.90 -17.34 23.85
N VAL A 28 -15.81 -16.40 23.55
CA VAL A 28 -15.87 -15.75 22.24
C VAL A 28 -14.71 -14.77 22.04
N TRP A 29 -14.29 -14.05 23.09
CA TRP A 29 -13.24 -13.05 23.00
C TRP A 29 -11.90 -13.60 22.44
N PRO A 30 -11.33 -14.70 22.94
CA PRO A 30 -10.10 -15.28 22.37
C PRO A 30 -10.25 -15.70 20.91
N MET A 31 -11.44 -16.15 20.49
CA MET A 31 -11.71 -16.51 19.09
C MET A 31 -11.67 -15.28 18.19
N ILE A 32 -12.18 -14.13 18.64
CA ILE A 32 -12.09 -12.87 17.92
C ILE A 32 -10.65 -12.37 17.92
N ASP A 33 -9.95 -12.46 19.05
CA ASP A 33 -8.57 -11.98 19.19
C ASP A 33 -7.58 -12.76 18.31
N GLN A 34 -7.82 -14.04 18.06
CA GLN A 34 -7.05 -14.86 17.12
C GLN A 34 -7.13 -14.37 15.66
N MET A 35 -8.14 -13.56 15.32
CA MET A 35 -8.25 -12.96 13.98
C MET A 35 -7.34 -11.74 13.81
N ASN A 36 -6.75 -11.21 14.87
CA ASN A 36 -5.79 -10.13 14.80
C ASN A 36 -4.48 -10.62 14.17
N PRO A 37 -3.80 -9.76 13.36
CA PRO A 37 -2.48 -10.07 12.82
C PRO A 37 -1.49 -10.35 13.95
N ASP A 38 -0.70 -11.40 13.81
CA ASP A 38 0.33 -11.74 14.78
C ASP A 38 1.51 -10.72 14.78
N ALA A 39 2.42 -10.86 15.75
CA ALA A 39 3.54 -9.95 15.90
C ALA A 39 4.50 -10.00 14.71
N SER A 40 4.65 -11.15 14.02
CA SER A 40 5.52 -11.30 12.86
C SER A 40 4.97 -10.54 11.66
N VAL A 41 3.66 -10.61 11.43
CA VAL A 41 2.98 -9.84 10.37
C VAL A 41 3.07 -8.34 10.63
N LYS A 42 2.91 -7.92 11.90
CA LYS A 42 3.08 -6.50 12.28
C LYS A 42 4.52 -6.03 12.11
N ALA A 43 5.52 -6.85 12.43
CA ALA A 43 6.93 -6.52 12.24
C ALA A 43 7.30 -6.35 10.75
N LEU A 44 6.62 -7.08 9.84
CA LEU A 44 6.78 -6.94 8.39
C LEU A 44 5.90 -5.84 7.78
N ALA A 45 5.16 -5.10 8.60
CA ALA A 45 4.26 -4.06 8.11
C ALA A 45 4.98 -2.89 7.45
N SER A 46 6.20 -2.57 7.91
CA SER A 46 7.05 -1.54 7.31
C SER A 46 8.46 -2.07 7.05
N THR A 47 9.15 -1.44 6.10
CA THR A 47 10.57 -1.70 5.81
C THR A 47 11.30 -0.38 5.63
N GLU A 48 12.52 -0.28 6.14
CA GLU A 48 13.41 0.87 5.93
C GLU A 48 14.45 0.51 4.88
N VAL A 49 14.68 1.42 3.96
CA VAL A 49 15.56 1.22 2.80
C VAL A 49 16.58 2.35 2.74
N ASP A 50 17.85 2.00 2.78
CA ASP A 50 18.95 2.94 2.52
C ASP A 50 19.04 3.20 1.00
N VAL A 51 18.91 4.46 0.64
CA VAL A 51 18.98 4.94 -0.76
C VAL A 51 20.21 5.82 -1.01
N SER A 52 21.15 5.88 -0.08
CA SER A 52 22.35 6.73 -0.16
C SER A 52 23.20 6.43 -1.39
N SER A 53 23.28 5.17 -1.80
CA SER A 53 24.08 4.72 -2.96
C SER A 53 23.33 4.85 -4.29
N LEU A 54 22.05 5.21 -4.29
CA LEU A 54 21.26 5.26 -5.50
C LEU A 54 21.53 6.55 -6.27
N THR A 55 22.11 6.43 -7.45
CA THR A 55 22.42 7.56 -8.33
C THR A 55 21.21 7.96 -9.20
N PRO A 56 21.09 9.24 -9.63
CA PRO A 56 20.02 9.68 -10.50
C PRO A 56 19.91 8.84 -11.78
N GLY A 57 18.67 8.51 -12.17
CA GLY A 57 18.37 7.65 -13.31
C GLY A 57 18.38 6.15 -13.00
N ASN A 58 18.68 5.75 -11.77
CA ASN A 58 18.64 4.34 -11.37
C ASN A 58 17.41 4.00 -10.52
N THR A 59 17.05 2.72 -10.53
CA THR A 59 15.94 2.15 -9.76
C THR A 59 16.47 1.06 -8.84
N LEU A 60 16.13 1.15 -7.56
CA LEU A 60 16.29 0.09 -6.57
C LEU A 60 14.98 -0.66 -6.45
N THR A 61 15.04 -2.00 -6.42
CA THR A 61 13.86 -2.84 -6.18
C THR A 61 14.00 -3.53 -4.84
N VAL A 62 13.02 -3.33 -3.97
CA VAL A 62 12.93 -3.98 -2.66
C VAL A 62 11.62 -4.74 -2.53
N LEU A 63 11.59 -5.73 -1.65
CA LEU A 63 10.36 -6.47 -1.36
C LEU A 63 9.67 -5.88 -0.13
N TRP A 64 8.39 -5.56 -0.25
CA TRP A 64 7.53 -5.17 0.85
C TRP A 64 6.21 -5.93 0.77
N ARG A 65 5.86 -6.64 1.84
CA ARG A 65 4.65 -7.50 1.90
C ARG A 65 4.53 -8.47 0.71
N GLY A 66 5.67 -9.04 0.28
CA GLY A 66 5.73 -9.98 -0.84
C GLY A 66 5.56 -9.36 -2.23
N LYS A 67 5.46 -8.03 -2.34
CA LYS A 67 5.38 -7.31 -3.62
C LYS A 67 6.68 -6.52 -3.85
N PRO A 68 7.16 -6.42 -5.10
CA PRO A 68 8.27 -5.54 -5.42
C PRO A 68 7.84 -4.08 -5.29
N VAL A 69 8.69 -3.26 -4.70
CA VAL A 69 8.58 -1.81 -4.67
C VAL A 69 9.76 -1.24 -5.46
N PHE A 70 9.47 -0.39 -6.41
CA PHE A 70 10.46 0.37 -7.16
C PHE A 70 10.70 1.69 -6.44
N ILE A 71 11.96 1.99 -6.17
CA ILE A 71 12.42 3.29 -5.67
C ILE A 71 13.33 3.83 -6.76
N ARG A 72 12.87 4.83 -7.50
CA ARG A 72 13.65 5.47 -8.56
C ARG A 72 14.13 6.84 -8.10
N ARG A 73 15.42 7.07 -8.22
CA ARG A 73 15.98 8.41 -8.14
C ARG A 73 15.91 9.04 -9.51
N ARG A 74 14.94 9.93 -9.72
CA ARG A 74 14.66 10.54 -11.02
C ARG A 74 15.69 11.61 -11.39
N THR A 75 16.00 11.69 -12.67
CA THR A 75 16.71 12.82 -13.24
C THR A 75 15.77 14.01 -13.42
N GLN A 76 16.33 15.22 -13.59
CA GLN A 76 15.51 16.40 -13.87
C GLN A 76 14.71 16.25 -15.18
N ALA A 77 15.31 15.63 -16.19
CA ALA A 77 14.62 15.37 -17.46
C ALA A 77 13.37 14.48 -17.30
N GLU A 78 13.44 13.45 -16.46
CA GLU A 78 12.29 12.58 -16.16
C GLU A 78 11.18 13.31 -15.37
N ILE A 79 11.56 14.20 -14.46
CA ILE A 79 10.63 15.03 -13.71
C ILE A 79 9.90 15.99 -14.66
N ASP A 80 10.66 16.66 -15.52
CA ASP A 80 10.11 17.62 -16.49
C ASP A 80 9.21 16.90 -17.51
N GLU A 81 9.61 15.73 -18.00
CA GLU A 81 8.79 14.90 -18.88
C GLU A 81 7.46 14.53 -18.21
N ALA A 82 7.52 14.04 -16.97
CA ALA A 82 6.32 13.64 -16.22
C ALA A 82 5.35 14.80 -15.98
N ARG A 83 5.87 16.00 -15.67
CA ARG A 83 5.08 17.21 -15.40
C ARG A 83 4.50 17.86 -16.64
N ASN A 84 5.16 17.69 -17.79
CA ASN A 84 4.70 18.25 -19.06
C ASN A 84 3.59 17.41 -19.72
N VAL A 85 3.25 16.24 -19.20
CA VAL A 85 2.15 15.41 -19.71
C VAL A 85 0.83 16.08 -19.40
N LYS A 86 0.02 16.30 -20.42
CA LYS A 86 -1.33 16.83 -20.25
C LYS A 86 -2.24 15.79 -19.57
N MET A 87 -3.06 16.24 -18.67
CA MET A 87 -3.99 15.36 -17.92
C MET A 87 -5.01 14.65 -18.84
N GLU A 88 -5.37 15.29 -19.95
CA GLU A 88 -6.29 14.73 -20.97
C GLU A 88 -5.68 13.56 -21.76
N ASP A 89 -4.33 13.46 -21.79
CA ASP A 89 -3.62 12.36 -22.46
C ASP A 89 -3.41 11.13 -21.57
N LEU A 90 -3.86 11.21 -20.31
CA LEU A 90 -3.71 10.14 -19.33
C LEU A 90 -4.97 9.25 -19.28
N ILE A 91 -4.78 7.94 -19.35
CA ILE A 91 -5.85 6.94 -19.18
C ILE A 91 -6.43 7.03 -17.75
N HIS A 92 -5.55 7.19 -16.77
CA HIS A 92 -5.90 7.41 -15.37
C HIS A 92 -5.25 8.74 -14.93
N PRO A 93 -6.00 9.87 -15.00
CA PRO A 93 -5.46 11.20 -14.73
C PRO A 93 -5.01 11.37 -13.29
N GLU A 94 -3.72 11.67 -13.10
CA GLU A 94 -3.10 11.95 -11.81
C GLU A 94 -1.86 12.81 -12.04
N LYS A 95 -1.67 13.85 -11.23
CA LYS A 95 -0.51 14.74 -11.35
C LYS A 95 0.75 14.05 -10.82
N ASP A 96 1.90 14.41 -11.37
CA ASP A 96 3.19 13.91 -10.91
C ASP A 96 3.45 14.29 -9.43
N GLU A 97 3.06 15.49 -9.03
CA GLU A 97 3.22 16.00 -7.67
C GLU A 97 2.43 15.22 -6.63
N ASP A 98 1.29 14.64 -7.03
CA ASP A 98 0.47 13.81 -6.13
C ASP A 98 1.08 12.41 -5.92
N ARG A 99 1.95 11.96 -6.84
CA ARG A 99 2.61 10.67 -6.81
C ARG A 99 3.96 10.66 -6.12
N ALA A 100 4.70 11.76 -6.23
CA ALA A 100 6.05 11.89 -5.69
C ALA A 100 6.11 12.99 -4.63
N LYS A 101 6.22 12.63 -3.35
CA LYS A 101 6.36 13.60 -2.23
C LYS A 101 7.61 14.48 -2.36
N ASN A 102 8.67 13.92 -2.89
CA ASN A 102 9.87 14.62 -3.31
C ASN A 102 10.05 14.36 -4.82
N PRO A 103 10.15 15.40 -5.66
CA PRO A 103 10.24 15.23 -7.11
C PRO A 103 11.36 14.30 -7.58
N GLU A 104 12.48 14.26 -6.86
CA GLU A 104 13.62 13.41 -7.16
C GLU A 104 13.34 11.91 -6.89
N TRP A 105 12.37 11.59 -6.03
CA TRP A 105 12.13 10.23 -5.56
C TRP A 105 10.73 9.74 -5.93
N LEU A 106 10.67 8.74 -6.79
CA LEU A 106 9.43 8.04 -7.09
C LEU A 106 9.44 6.66 -6.41
N VAL A 107 8.47 6.44 -5.54
CA VAL A 107 8.29 5.17 -4.81
C VAL A 107 6.94 4.58 -5.20
N MET A 108 6.94 3.38 -5.79
CA MET A 108 5.71 2.74 -6.25
C MET A 108 5.80 1.23 -6.21
N LEU A 109 4.67 0.56 -6.13
CA LEU A 109 4.60 -0.89 -6.28
C LEU A 109 4.97 -1.26 -7.72
N GLY A 110 6.00 -2.11 -7.89
CA GLY A 110 6.43 -2.65 -9.18
C GLY A 110 5.51 -3.75 -9.69
N VAL A 111 4.21 -3.48 -9.69
CA VAL A 111 3.15 -4.44 -10.04
C VAL A 111 2.23 -3.83 -11.08
N CYS A 112 2.17 -4.47 -12.24
CA CYS A 112 1.26 -4.06 -13.32
C CYS A 112 -0.21 -4.22 -12.87
N THR A 113 -0.98 -3.16 -13.03
CA THR A 113 -2.38 -3.12 -12.61
C THR A 113 -3.33 -3.92 -13.51
N HIS A 114 -2.82 -4.53 -14.60
CA HIS A 114 -3.61 -5.46 -15.41
C HIS A 114 -3.81 -6.80 -14.68
N LEU A 115 -2.74 -7.60 -14.53
CA LEU A 115 -2.79 -8.93 -13.92
C LEU A 115 -1.57 -9.23 -13.01
N GLY A 116 -0.91 -8.20 -12.47
CA GLY A 116 0.09 -8.38 -11.42
C GLY A 116 1.51 -8.72 -11.88
N CYS A 117 1.83 -8.69 -13.18
CA CYS A 117 3.20 -8.90 -13.66
C CYS A 117 4.12 -7.77 -13.18
N VAL A 118 5.42 -8.05 -13.06
CA VAL A 118 6.43 -7.03 -12.72
C VAL A 118 6.89 -6.35 -14.01
N PRO A 119 6.68 -5.01 -14.16
CA PRO A 119 7.13 -4.27 -15.34
C PRO A 119 8.65 -4.14 -15.38
N LEU A 120 9.19 -4.07 -16.60
CA LEU A 120 10.60 -3.81 -16.86
C LEU A 120 10.88 -2.31 -16.82
N ASN A 121 11.93 -1.93 -16.11
CA ASN A 121 12.39 -0.55 -16.00
C ASN A 121 13.08 -0.09 -17.30
N ASP A 122 13.03 1.21 -17.60
CA ASP A 122 13.65 1.87 -18.76
C ASP A 122 13.27 1.20 -20.09
N LYS A 123 12.01 0.80 -20.21
CA LYS A 123 11.46 0.15 -21.40
C LYS A 123 10.10 0.75 -21.77
N GLY A 124 9.72 0.53 -23.02
CA GLY A 124 8.44 1.00 -23.56
C GLY A 124 8.56 2.36 -24.25
N ASP A 125 7.41 2.90 -24.69
CA ASP A 125 7.33 4.07 -25.57
C ASP A 125 7.38 5.41 -24.81
N TYR A 126 7.39 5.37 -23.46
CA TYR A 126 7.24 6.55 -22.60
C TYR A 126 8.35 6.66 -21.53
N ASN A 127 9.54 6.16 -21.81
CA ASN A 127 10.76 6.26 -20.99
C ASN A 127 10.62 5.78 -19.52
N GLY A 128 9.55 5.05 -19.21
CA GLY A 128 9.24 4.59 -17.86
C GLY A 128 9.33 3.08 -17.73
N TRP A 129 8.18 2.40 -17.62
CA TRP A 129 8.12 0.95 -17.41
C TRP A 129 7.26 0.27 -18.47
N PHE A 130 7.69 -0.90 -18.85
CA PHE A 130 6.98 -1.74 -19.81
C PHE A 130 6.63 -3.09 -19.19
N CYS A 131 5.36 -3.48 -19.26
CA CYS A 131 4.92 -4.80 -18.85
C CYS A 131 4.87 -5.73 -20.06
N PRO A 132 5.79 -6.71 -20.18
CA PRO A 132 5.88 -7.58 -21.38
C PRO A 132 4.75 -8.59 -21.46
N CYS A 133 4.01 -8.84 -20.37
CA CYS A 133 2.96 -9.83 -20.33
C CYS A 133 1.84 -9.55 -21.35
N HIS A 134 1.40 -8.29 -21.43
CA HIS A 134 0.29 -7.88 -22.31
C HIS A 134 0.48 -6.47 -22.91
N GLY A 135 1.70 -5.92 -22.85
CA GLY A 135 2.05 -4.69 -23.53
C GLY A 135 1.50 -3.40 -22.86
N SER A 136 1.44 -3.34 -21.52
CA SER A 136 1.15 -2.09 -20.83
C SER A 136 2.41 -1.23 -20.73
N HIS A 137 2.30 0.06 -21.07
CA HIS A 137 3.37 1.05 -21.01
C HIS A 137 3.04 2.12 -19.99
N TYR A 138 3.98 2.39 -19.11
CA TYR A 138 3.89 3.42 -18.08
C TYR A 138 4.94 4.50 -18.32
N ASP A 139 4.65 5.74 -17.95
CA ASP A 139 5.58 6.86 -18.09
C ASP A 139 6.56 6.96 -16.90
N THR A 140 7.39 8.00 -16.91
CA THR A 140 8.43 8.28 -15.89
C THR A 140 7.87 8.60 -14.50
N SER A 141 6.54 8.71 -14.36
CA SER A 141 5.81 8.82 -13.08
C SER A 141 5.02 7.55 -12.73
N GLY A 142 5.17 6.47 -13.53
CA GLY A 142 4.44 5.22 -13.33
C GLY A 142 2.95 5.31 -13.67
N ARG A 143 2.54 6.29 -14.49
CA ARG A 143 1.16 6.42 -14.96
C ARG A 143 0.97 5.61 -16.23
N ILE A 144 -0.18 4.93 -16.33
CA ILE A 144 -0.53 4.15 -17.52
C ILE A 144 -0.75 5.07 -18.73
N ARG A 145 -0.07 4.76 -19.84
CA ARG A 145 -0.15 5.50 -21.09
C ARG A 145 -0.71 4.67 -22.24
N LYS A 146 -0.50 3.34 -22.21
CA LYS A 146 -0.92 2.44 -23.28
C LYS A 146 -1.06 1.02 -22.77
N GLY A 147 -1.96 0.26 -23.34
CA GLY A 147 -2.16 -1.17 -23.06
C GLY A 147 -3.33 -1.46 -22.15
N PRO A 148 -3.50 -2.71 -21.72
CA PRO A 148 -4.71 -3.18 -21.04
C PRO A 148 -4.78 -2.83 -19.56
N ALA A 149 -3.71 -2.30 -18.94
CA ALA A 149 -3.73 -1.91 -17.54
C ALA A 149 -4.71 -0.74 -17.32
N PRO A 150 -5.66 -0.83 -16.37
CA PRO A 150 -6.68 0.20 -16.16
C PRO A 150 -6.22 1.37 -15.29
N TRP A 151 -5.17 1.18 -14.48
CA TRP A 151 -4.75 2.14 -13.45
C TRP A 151 -3.25 2.41 -13.51
N ASN A 152 -2.83 3.54 -12.93
CA ASN A 152 -1.43 3.83 -12.65
C ASN A 152 -0.85 2.79 -11.68
N MET A 153 0.46 2.58 -11.67
CA MET A 153 1.11 1.79 -10.63
C MET A 153 0.87 2.45 -9.27
N GLU A 154 0.57 1.66 -8.26
CA GLU A 154 0.18 2.13 -6.93
C GLU A 154 1.38 2.76 -6.20
N VAL A 155 1.16 3.90 -5.56
CA VAL A 155 2.11 4.53 -4.65
C VAL A 155 1.77 4.07 -3.22
N PRO A 156 2.65 3.29 -2.56
CA PRO A 156 2.42 2.86 -1.19
C PRO A 156 2.57 4.03 -0.21
N LYS A 157 2.11 3.85 1.01
CA LYS A 157 2.47 4.80 2.07
C LYS A 157 3.97 4.71 2.32
N TYR A 158 4.65 5.84 2.29
CA TYR A 158 6.07 5.93 2.60
C TYR A 158 6.40 7.28 3.22
N GLU A 159 7.52 7.34 3.92
CA GLU A 159 8.04 8.57 4.52
C GLU A 159 9.57 8.59 4.41
N PHE A 160 10.15 9.79 4.38
CA PHE A 160 11.59 9.97 4.51
C PHE A 160 11.92 10.07 6.01
N VAL A 161 12.67 9.09 6.51
CA VAL A 161 13.15 9.09 7.91
C VAL A 161 14.28 10.12 8.04
N ASP A 162 15.14 10.15 7.04
CA ASP A 162 16.24 11.12 6.88
C ASP A 162 16.54 11.33 5.38
N ALA A 163 17.65 12.00 5.07
CA ALA A 163 18.05 12.31 3.69
C ALA A 163 18.34 11.05 2.83
N ASN A 164 18.65 9.93 3.47
CA ASN A 164 19.13 8.70 2.81
C ASN A 164 18.26 7.48 3.12
N THR A 165 17.24 7.61 3.94
CA THR A 165 16.42 6.48 4.39
C THR A 165 14.94 6.71 4.09
N ILE A 166 14.36 5.77 3.32
CA ILE A 166 12.93 5.73 3.00
C ILE A 166 12.30 4.58 3.78
N LYS A 167 11.26 4.88 4.56
CA LYS A 167 10.43 3.88 5.22
C LYS A 167 9.14 3.69 4.44
N ILE A 168 8.80 2.45 4.14
CA ILE A 168 7.64 2.02 3.38
C ILE A 168 6.71 1.23 4.30
N GLY A 169 5.43 1.67 4.42
CA GLY A 169 4.43 1.03 5.25
C GLY A 169 4.00 1.79 6.47
#